data_0500af54912ac6005d564cd0b64fe67e
#
_entry.id   0500af54912ac6005d564cd0b64fe67e
#
_cell.length_a   1.000
_cell.length_b   1.000
_cell.length_c   1.000
_cell.angle_alpha   90.00
_cell.angle_beta   90.00
_cell.angle_gamma   90.00
#
_symmetry.space_group_name_H-M   'P 1'
#
loop_
_entity.id
_entity.type
_entity.pdbx_description
1 polymer ?
#
loop_
_entity_poly.entity_id
_entity_poly.type
_entity_poly.pdbx_seq_one_letter_code
_entity_poly.pdbx_strand_id
1 'polypeptide(L)'
;MALFVTSLNSGSNGNCYYIGNGTDAVLIDVGISCRETEKRMMQLGLSIKTVKAIFVSHEHTDHIKGVSTLANKYKLPVYITDATAKQGPGLIRHLSQAFKAEVPVTIGELLVTAFVKEHDAADP
;
A
#
# COMPACT_ATOMS: atom_id res chain seq x y z
N MET A 1 17.29 3.37 -13.25
CA MET A 1 15.92 3.13 -13.69
C MET A 1 14.99 4.21 -13.19
N ALA A 2 14.07 4.69 -14.03
CA ALA A 2 13.15 5.75 -13.61
C ALA A 2 12.08 5.23 -12.67
N LEU A 3 11.80 5.99 -11.63
CA LEU A 3 10.72 5.72 -10.70
C LEU A 3 9.53 6.61 -11.07
N PHE A 4 8.35 6.04 -11.13
CA PHE A 4 7.16 6.84 -11.40
C PHE A 4 6.07 6.56 -10.38
N VAL A 5 5.26 7.59 -10.12
CA VAL A 5 4.17 7.56 -9.15
C VAL A 5 2.87 7.87 -9.87
N THR A 6 1.87 7.04 -9.65
CA THR A 6 0.56 7.23 -10.25
C THR A 6 -0.51 7.15 -9.16
N SER A 7 -1.38 8.16 -9.10
CA SER A 7 -2.52 8.12 -8.20
C SER A 7 -3.62 7.29 -8.84
N LEU A 8 -4.01 6.19 -8.20
CA LEU A 8 -5.17 5.41 -8.62
C LEU A 8 -6.44 6.04 -8.07
N ASN A 9 -6.35 6.64 -6.92
CA ASN A 9 -7.42 7.44 -6.31
C ASN A 9 -6.85 8.26 -5.17
N SER A 10 -7.45 9.40 -4.90
CA SER A 10 -7.08 10.25 -3.78
C SER A 10 -8.29 10.95 -3.21
N GLY A 11 -8.20 11.37 -1.95
CA GLY A 11 -9.26 12.09 -1.27
C GLY A 11 -10.09 11.21 -0.35
N SER A 12 -11.24 11.73 0.08
CA SER A 12 -12.09 11.07 1.08
C SER A 12 -12.75 9.79 0.59
N ASN A 13 -12.76 9.56 -0.72
CA ASN A 13 -13.33 8.35 -1.31
C ASN A 13 -12.35 7.18 -1.34
N GLY A 14 -11.17 7.37 -0.78
CA GLY A 14 -10.15 6.34 -0.69
C GLY A 14 -8.85 6.76 -1.35
N ASN A 15 -7.74 6.36 -0.75
CA ASN A 15 -6.41 6.67 -1.27
C ASN A 15 -5.73 5.41 -1.75
N CYS A 16 -5.09 5.48 -2.90
CA CYS A 16 -4.34 4.36 -3.45
C CYS A 16 -3.33 4.89 -4.47
N TYR A 17 -2.05 4.66 -4.21
CA TYR A 17 -0.98 5.14 -5.08
C TYR A 17 -0.13 3.98 -5.55
N TYR A 18 0.21 4.00 -6.84
CA TYR A 18 1.10 3.02 -7.45
C TYR A 18 2.47 3.67 -7.62
N ILE A 19 3.51 3.02 -7.11
CA ILE A 19 4.88 3.48 -7.26
C ILE A 19 5.70 2.34 -7.85
N GLY A 20 6.29 2.56 -9.01
CA GLY A 20 7.00 1.52 -9.71
C GLY A 20 8.14 2.00 -10.58
N ASN A 21 8.94 1.03 -11.04
CA ASN A 21 10.08 1.27 -11.91
C ASN A 21 9.96 0.54 -13.25
N GLY A 22 8.77 0.07 -13.59
CA GLY A 22 8.50 -0.69 -14.80
C GLY A 22 8.57 -2.20 -14.62
N THR A 23 9.30 -2.69 -13.63
CA THR A 23 9.44 -4.11 -13.32
C THR A 23 8.79 -4.47 -12.00
N ASP A 24 9.10 -3.70 -10.96
CA ASP A 24 8.58 -3.89 -9.62
C ASP A 24 7.81 -2.65 -9.19
N ALA A 25 6.74 -2.87 -8.43
CA ALA A 25 5.93 -1.77 -7.92
C ALA A 25 5.38 -2.12 -6.55
N VAL A 26 4.98 -1.08 -5.84
CA VAL A 26 4.25 -1.21 -4.57
C VAL A 26 3.02 -0.35 -4.64
N LEU A 27 2.00 -0.71 -3.85
CA LEU A 27 0.84 0.14 -3.63
C LEU A 27 0.98 0.76 -2.25
N ILE A 28 0.76 2.06 -2.19
CA ILE A 28 0.71 2.79 -0.93
C ILE A 28 -0.76 3.03 -0.64
N ASP A 29 -1.28 2.37 0.37
CA ASP A 29 -2.68 2.33 0.74
C ASP A 29 -3.55 1.70 -0.34
N VAL A 30 -4.63 1.06 0.06
CA VAL A 30 -5.65 0.55 -0.86
C VAL A 30 -6.99 0.90 -0.22
N GLY A 31 -7.35 2.17 -0.33
CA GLY A 31 -8.58 2.70 0.26
C GLY A 31 -9.81 2.51 -0.62
N ILE A 32 -9.63 2.00 -1.82
CA ILE A 32 -10.73 1.63 -2.73
C ILE A 32 -10.84 0.12 -2.79
N SER A 33 -11.93 -0.39 -3.33
CA SER A 33 -12.12 -1.85 -3.40
C SER A 33 -11.06 -2.50 -4.28
N CYS A 34 -10.85 -3.79 -4.08
CA CYS A 34 -9.94 -4.58 -4.92
C CYS A 34 -10.33 -4.48 -6.40
N ARG A 35 -11.61 -4.63 -6.68
CA ARG A 35 -12.14 -4.55 -8.05
C ARG A 35 -11.86 -3.18 -8.68
N GLU A 36 -12.07 -2.11 -7.93
CA GLU A 36 -11.82 -0.76 -8.41
C GLU A 36 -10.33 -0.51 -8.63
N THR A 37 -9.49 -1.04 -7.76
CA THR A 37 -8.04 -0.97 -7.90
C THR A 37 -7.60 -1.62 -9.21
N GLU A 38 -8.07 -2.83 -9.47
CA GLU A 38 -7.75 -3.57 -10.68
C GLU A 38 -8.20 -2.81 -11.94
N LYS A 39 -9.40 -2.27 -11.88
CA LYS A 39 -9.98 -1.53 -13.01
C LYS A 39 -9.16 -0.29 -13.33
N ARG A 40 -8.78 0.48 -12.33
CA ARG A 40 -8.01 1.71 -12.53
C ARG A 40 -6.61 1.43 -13.04
N MET A 41 -5.97 0.39 -12.53
CA MET A 41 -4.66 -0.03 -13.03
C MET A 41 -4.75 -0.40 -14.51
N MET A 42 -5.75 -1.18 -14.89
CA MET A 42 -5.95 -1.58 -16.27
C MET A 42 -6.16 -0.35 -17.18
N GLN A 43 -6.98 0.60 -16.74
CA GLN A 43 -7.25 1.81 -17.52
C GLN A 43 -6.00 2.66 -17.73
N LEU A 44 -5.05 2.58 -16.80
CA LEU A 44 -3.80 3.34 -16.86
C LEU A 44 -2.66 2.56 -17.51
N GLY A 45 -2.93 1.34 -17.99
CA GLY A 45 -1.92 0.51 -18.61
C GLY A 45 -0.92 -0.09 -17.63
N LEU A 46 -1.27 -0.19 -16.35
CA LEU A 46 -0.41 -0.74 -15.30
C LEU A 46 -0.76 -2.21 -15.05
N SER A 47 0.27 -3.06 -14.97
CA SER A 47 0.04 -4.49 -14.73
C SER A 47 0.03 -4.80 -13.24
N ILE A 48 -1.02 -5.48 -12.77
CA ILE A 48 -1.09 -5.93 -11.39
C ILE A 48 0.05 -6.91 -11.06
N LYS A 49 0.59 -7.58 -12.07
CA LYS A 49 1.69 -8.53 -11.88
C LYS A 49 2.98 -7.85 -11.42
N THR A 50 3.14 -6.55 -11.65
CA THR A 50 4.29 -5.80 -11.19
C THR A 50 4.23 -5.49 -9.71
N VAL A 51 3.04 -5.49 -9.11
CA VAL A 51 2.85 -5.14 -7.70
C VAL A 51 3.39 -6.27 -6.82
N LYS A 52 4.33 -5.94 -5.95
CA LYS A 52 5.01 -6.91 -5.09
C LYS A 52 4.66 -6.76 -3.61
N ALA A 53 4.09 -5.64 -3.21
CA ALA A 53 3.77 -5.39 -1.81
C ALA A 53 2.78 -4.24 -1.68
N ILE A 54 2.12 -4.18 -0.52
CA ILE A 54 1.23 -3.09 -0.14
C ILE A 54 1.79 -2.48 1.14
N PHE A 55 1.89 -1.16 1.17
CA PHE A 55 2.30 -0.41 2.36
C PHE A 55 1.10 0.40 2.86
N VAL A 56 0.79 0.29 4.15
CA VAL A 56 -0.34 0.98 4.76
C VAL A 56 0.17 2.13 5.59
N SER A 57 -0.27 3.35 5.27
CA SER A 57 0.15 4.56 5.99
C SER A 57 -0.74 4.91 7.16
N HIS A 58 -2.04 4.59 7.07
CA HIS A 58 -3.02 4.90 8.12
C HIS A 58 -4.02 3.76 8.25
N GLU A 59 -4.60 3.63 9.44
CA GLU A 59 -5.64 2.62 9.73
C GLU A 59 -7.04 3.02 9.25
N HIS A 60 -7.23 4.22 8.76
CA HIS A 60 -8.54 4.72 8.34
C HIS A 60 -9.08 3.97 7.11
N THR A 61 -10.39 3.82 7.04
CA THR A 61 -11.05 3.07 5.96
C THR A 61 -10.67 3.56 4.57
N ASP A 62 -10.50 4.86 4.40
CA ASP A 62 -10.12 5.46 3.12
C ASP A 62 -8.69 5.12 2.70
N HIS A 63 -7.94 4.39 3.54
CA HIS A 63 -6.59 3.91 3.23
C HIS A 63 -6.48 2.39 3.16
N ILE A 64 -7.43 1.65 3.75
CA ILE A 64 -7.29 0.20 3.92
C ILE A 64 -8.46 -0.63 3.37
N LYS A 65 -9.47 -0.01 2.79
CA LYS A 65 -10.70 -0.71 2.39
C LYS A 65 -10.45 -1.96 1.56
N GLY A 66 -9.55 -1.90 0.60
CA GLY A 66 -9.26 -3.01 -0.31
C GLY A 66 -8.04 -3.85 0.04
N VAL A 67 -7.33 -3.52 1.14
CA VAL A 67 -6.05 -4.16 1.45
C VAL A 67 -6.19 -5.67 1.60
N SER A 68 -7.10 -6.13 2.46
CA SER A 68 -7.22 -7.56 2.74
C SER A 68 -7.60 -8.37 1.51
N THR A 69 -8.57 -7.89 0.74
CA THR A 69 -9.02 -8.59 -0.46
C THR A 69 -7.92 -8.68 -1.51
N LEU A 70 -7.26 -7.56 -1.77
CA LEU A 70 -6.20 -7.50 -2.77
C LEU A 70 -5.00 -8.35 -2.35
N ALA A 71 -4.57 -8.21 -1.10
CA ALA A 71 -3.43 -8.97 -0.57
C ALA A 71 -3.71 -10.47 -0.64
N ASN A 72 -4.91 -10.89 -0.26
CA ASN A 72 -5.28 -12.30 -0.29
C ASN A 72 -5.36 -12.84 -1.73
N LYS A 73 -5.94 -12.06 -2.64
CA LYS A 73 -6.11 -12.48 -4.03
C LYS A 73 -4.78 -12.69 -4.75
N TYR A 74 -3.82 -11.80 -4.53
CA TYR A 74 -2.54 -11.82 -5.22
C TYR A 74 -1.37 -12.26 -4.35
N LYS A 75 -1.65 -12.69 -3.12
CA LYS A 75 -0.63 -13.16 -2.17
C LYS A 75 0.46 -12.12 -1.93
N LEU A 76 0.03 -10.88 -1.70
CA LEU A 76 0.96 -9.76 -1.48
C LEU A 76 1.22 -9.54 0.00
N PRO A 77 2.47 -9.35 0.42
CA PRO A 77 2.76 -8.96 1.80
C PRO A 77 2.24 -7.55 2.06
N VAL A 78 1.78 -7.31 3.27
CA VAL A 78 1.28 -6.02 3.71
C VAL A 78 2.22 -5.49 4.77
N TYR A 79 2.85 -4.34 4.50
CA TYR A 79 3.77 -3.70 5.44
C TYR A 79 3.03 -2.61 6.18
N ILE A 80 3.00 -2.72 7.50
CA ILE A 80 2.19 -1.86 8.35
C ILE A 80 2.93 -1.64 9.68
N THR A 81 2.85 -0.43 10.23
CA THR A 81 3.47 -0.15 11.52
C THR A 81 2.69 -0.85 12.64
N ASP A 82 3.36 -1.13 13.77
CA ASP A 82 2.70 -1.75 14.91
C ASP A 82 1.52 -0.93 15.41
N ALA A 83 1.67 0.39 15.45
CA ALA A 83 0.58 1.27 15.90
C ALA A 83 -0.64 1.14 15.00
N THR A 84 -0.42 1.18 13.68
CA THR A 84 -1.49 1.05 12.71
C THR A 84 -2.12 -0.34 12.75
N ALA A 85 -1.30 -1.38 12.88
CA ALA A 85 -1.79 -2.76 12.92
C ALA A 85 -2.72 -3.02 14.11
N LYS A 86 -2.42 -2.41 15.26
CA LYS A 86 -3.24 -2.56 16.46
C LYS A 86 -4.60 -1.88 16.33
N GLN A 87 -4.69 -0.84 15.52
CA GLN A 87 -5.90 -0.04 15.37
C GLN A 87 -6.73 -0.43 14.16
N GLY A 88 -6.14 -1.12 13.19
CA GLY A 88 -6.81 -1.47 11.95
C GLY A 88 -7.49 -2.82 12.00
N PRO A 89 -8.83 -2.86 12.13
CA PRO A 89 -9.55 -4.14 12.12
C PRO A 89 -9.59 -4.75 10.72
N GLY A 90 -9.66 -6.06 10.65
CA GLY A 90 -9.86 -6.76 9.40
C GLY A 90 -8.66 -6.94 8.50
N LEU A 91 -7.47 -6.55 8.95
CA LEU A 91 -6.26 -6.79 8.19
C LEU A 91 -5.82 -8.25 8.32
N ILE A 92 -5.31 -8.81 7.24
CA ILE A 92 -4.89 -10.21 7.21
C ILE A 92 -3.52 -10.34 7.88
N ARG A 93 -3.51 -10.92 9.08
CA ARG A 93 -2.29 -11.00 9.88
C ARG A 93 -1.19 -11.86 9.27
N HIS A 94 -1.57 -12.96 8.63
CA HIS A 94 -0.57 -13.88 8.08
C HIS A 94 0.19 -13.31 6.86
N LEU A 95 -0.33 -12.25 6.26
CA LEU A 95 0.35 -11.55 5.17
C LEU A 95 1.02 -10.26 5.65
N SER A 96 0.78 -9.86 6.89
CA SER A 96 1.31 -8.61 7.43
C SER A 96 2.77 -8.75 7.83
N GLN A 97 3.56 -7.73 7.54
CA GLN A 97 4.97 -7.64 7.90
C GLN A 97 5.18 -6.41 8.77
N ALA A 98 6.09 -6.51 9.73
CA ALA A 98 6.45 -5.36 10.55
C ALA A 98 7.14 -4.30 9.69
N PHE A 99 6.73 -3.04 9.85
CA PHE A 99 7.32 -1.92 9.14
C PHE A 99 7.62 -0.82 10.14
N LYS A 100 8.89 -0.68 10.46
CA LYS A 100 9.34 0.30 11.45
C LYS A 100 9.77 1.59 10.77
N ALA A 101 9.49 2.73 11.41
CA ALA A 101 9.92 4.02 10.91
C ALA A 101 11.44 4.03 10.74
N GLU A 102 11.90 4.62 9.65
CA GLU A 102 13.31 4.80 9.30
C GLU A 102 14.09 3.50 9.02
N VAL A 103 13.42 2.35 9.04
CA VAL A 103 14.03 1.08 8.65
C VAL A 103 13.57 0.76 7.23
N PRO A 104 14.47 0.78 6.24
CA PRO A 104 14.07 0.55 4.85
C PRO A 104 13.67 -0.90 4.60
N VAL A 105 12.72 -1.07 3.69
CA VAL A 105 12.29 -2.38 3.20
C VAL A 105 12.61 -2.43 1.70
N THR A 106 13.29 -3.48 1.28
CA THR A 106 13.66 -3.68 -0.11
C THR A 106 12.61 -4.54 -0.81
N ILE A 107 12.04 -4.03 -1.88
CA ILE A 107 11.08 -4.73 -2.73
C ILE A 107 11.65 -4.73 -4.15
N GLY A 108 12.28 -5.85 -4.56
CA GLY A 108 13.02 -5.88 -5.81
C GLY A 108 14.11 -4.82 -5.81
N GLU A 109 14.06 -3.88 -6.73
CA GLU A 109 14.98 -2.74 -6.78
C GLU A 109 14.46 -1.51 -6.07
N LEU A 110 13.26 -1.60 -5.47
CA LEU A 110 12.66 -0.47 -4.75
C LEU A 110 13.08 -0.51 -3.28
N LEU A 111 13.36 0.66 -2.74
CA LEU A 111 13.66 0.83 -1.33
C LEU A 111 12.59 1.74 -0.73
N VAL A 112 11.86 1.21 0.25
CA VAL A 112 10.74 1.93 0.86
C VAL A 112 11.05 2.21 2.31
N THR A 113 10.98 3.47 2.71
CA THR A 113 11.26 3.91 4.06
C THR A 113 10.13 4.79 4.58
N ALA A 114 9.65 4.50 5.79
CA ALA A 114 8.66 5.33 6.45
C ALA A 114 9.34 6.36 7.33
N PHE A 115 8.79 7.57 7.36
CA PHE A 115 9.26 8.64 8.22
C PHE A 115 8.20 8.97 9.25
N VAL A 116 8.63 9.24 10.48
CA VAL A 116 7.73 9.72 11.51
C VAL A 116 7.49 11.20 11.28
N LYS A 117 6.22 11.59 11.28
CA LYS A 117 5.83 12.99 11.16
C LYS A 117 5.15 13.43 12.45
N GLU A 118 5.41 14.66 12.85
CA GLU A 118 4.72 15.24 13.98
C GLU A 118 3.40 15.81 13.53
N HIS A 119 2.32 15.07 13.75
CA HIS A 119 0.97 15.56 13.56
C HIS A 119 0.00 14.61 14.24
N ASP A 120 -1.30 14.85 14.06
CA ASP A 120 -2.33 14.20 14.86
C ASP A 120 -2.53 12.71 14.58
N ALA A 121 -2.07 12.21 13.46
CA ALA A 121 -2.21 10.79 13.15
C ALA A 121 -1.07 10.00 13.76
N ALA A 122 -1.37 8.76 14.16
CA ALA A 122 -0.34 7.85 14.63
C ALA A 122 0.46 7.36 13.41
N ASP A 123 1.77 7.49 13.45
CA ASP A 123 2.67 6.99 12.40
C ASP A 123 2.16 7.26 10.97
N PRO A 124 1.95 8.48 10.63
CA PRO A 124 1.51 8.82 9.28
C PRO A 124 2.55 8.52 8.21
#